data_fb49faab1cfbbc743332bbb77e050f0f
#
_entry.id   fb49faab1cfbbc743332bbb77e050f0f
#
_cell.length_a   1.000
_cell.length_b   1.000
_cell.length_c   1.000
_cell.angle_alpha   90.00
_cell.angle_beta   90.00
_cell.angle_gamma   90.00
#
_symmetry.space_group_name_H-M   'P 1'
#
loop_
_entity.id
_entity.type
_entity.pdbx_description
1 polymer ?
#
loop_
_entity_poly.entity_id
_entity_poly.type
_entity_poly.pdbx_seq_one_letter_code
_entity_poly.pdbx_strand_id
1 'polypeptide(L)'
;MPKFSLEKIVKNNRNEVFEIFSNFENYQRIIPQHYPSVRIRSMRGNVSVVEEHLILGDIELLIMAKHVSQKPILHEIIVIGGDVKGSKIKQEFIELEKGTKILIDVDLKFKGKMKISTMFGKHDFKQDYDKILDDFVKLAKN
;
A
#
# COMPACT_ATOMS: atom_id res chain seq x y z
N MET A 1 -4.31 -17.16 6.21
CA MET A 1 -3.89 -16.09 5.31
C MET A 1 -4.38 -14.77 5.86
N PRO A 2 -3.48 -13.81 6.11
CA PRO A 2 -3.92 -12.55 6.69
C PRO A 2 -4.79 -11.74 5.73
N LYS A 3 -6.02 -11.54 6.15
CA LYS A 3 -6.93 -10.60 5.49
C LYS A 3 -7.38 -9.63 6.55
N PHE A 4 -7.31 -8.35 6.24
CA PHE A 4 -7.77 -7.34 7.18
C PHE A 4 -8.22 -6.08 6.46
N SER A 5 -9.00 -5.28 7.17
CA SER A 5 -9.48 -4.00 6.68
C SER A 5 -9.11 -2.90 7.65
N LEU A 6 -8.84 -1.73 7.12
CA LEU A 6 -8.51 -0.54 7.88
C LEU A 6 -9.33 0.63 7.37
N GLU A 7 -9.54 1.62 8.22
CA GLU A 7 -10.25 2.83 7.86
C GLU A 7 -9.50 4.02 8.42
N LYS A 8 -9.34 5.07 7.59
CA LYS A 8 -8.71 6.32 8.00
C LYS A 8 -9.59 7.47 7.57
N ILE A 9 -9.64 8.52 8.40
CA ILE A 9 -10.34 9.77 8.06
C ILE A 9 -9.32 10.90 8.08
N VAL A 10 -9.26 11.64 6.98
CA VAL A 10 -8.30 12.73 6.77
C VAL A 10 -9.07 14.00 6.41
N LYS A 11 -8.62 15.15 6.93
CA LYS A 11 -9.29 16.44 6.69
C LYS A 11 -9.13 16.97 5.27
N ASN A 12 -8.11 16.51 4.55
CA ASN A 12 -7.82 16.98 3.20
C ASN A 12 -8.86 16.46 2.21
N ASN A 13 -9.01 17.14 1.09
CA ASN A 13 -9.96 16.72 0.06
C ASN A 13 -9.50 15.43 -0.63
N ARG A 14 -10.45 14.75 -1.27
CA ARG A 14 -10.22 13.43 -1.87
C ARG A 14 -9.11 13.44 -2.92
N ASN A 15 -9.03 14.47 -3.76
CA ASN A 15 -8.01 14.54 -4.80
C ASN A 15 -6.61 14.59 -4.21
N GLU A 16 -6.40 15.39 -3.18
CA GLU A 16 -5.11 15.50 -2.50
C GLU A 16 -4.71 14.19 -1.83
N VAL A 17 -5.65 13.57 -1.12
CA VAL A 17 -5.41 12.32 -0.41
C VAL A 17 -5.10 11.20 -1.41
N PHE A 18 -5.86 11.13 -2.49
CA PHE A 18 -5.63 10.14 -3.55
C PHE A 18 -4.21 10.27 -4.11
N GLU A 19 -3.76 11.49 -4.41
CA GLU A 19 -2.42 11.71 -4.96
C GLU A 19 -1.33 11.24 -3.99
N ILE A 20 -1.48 11.50 -2.71
CA ILE A 20 -0.47 11.08 -1.72
C ILE A 20 -0.37 9.55 -1.68
N PHE A 21 -1.51 8.87 -1.65
CA PHE A 21 -1.54 7.41 -1.51
C PHE A 21 -1.20 6.67 -2.80
N SER A 22 -1.50 7.25 -3.96
CA SER A 22 -1.32 6.58 -5.24
C SER A 22 -0.07 6.98 -6.00
N ASN A 23 0.63 8.02 -5.56
CA ASN A 23 1.83 8.49 -6.25
C ASN A 23 3.05 7.68 -5.84
N PHE A 24 3.11 6.43 -6.32
CA PHE A 24 4.19 5.50 -6.01
C PHE A 24 5.57 6.00 -6.45
N GLU A 25 5.63 6.91 -7.43
CA GLU A 25 6.89 7.50 -7.88
C GLU A 25 7.61 8.23 -6.75
N ASN A 26 6.86 8.74 -5.78
CA ASN A 26 7.41 9.50 -4.66
C ASN A 26 7.64 8.67 -3.39
N TYR A 27 7.20 7.41 -3.35
CA TYR A 27 7.27 6.60 -2.12
C TYR A 27 8.68 6.57 -1.52
N GLN A 28 9.69 6.35 -2.33
CA GLN A 28 11.07 6.27 -1.87
C GLN A 28 11.53 7.59 -1.23
N ARG A 29 11.03 8.70 -1.73
CA ARG A 29 11.39 10.04 -1.24
C ARG A 29 10.63 10.42 0.03
N ILE A 30 9.34 10.11 0.08
CA ILE A 30 8.46 10.60 1.16
C ILE A 30 8.33 9.63 2.33
N ILE A 31 8.44 8.33 2.09
CA ILE A 31 8.36 7.30 3.14
C ILE A 31 9.45 6.23 2.94
N PRO A 32 10.73 6.64 2.90
CA PRO A 32 11.82 5.67 2.66
C PRO A 32 11.95 4.61 3.75
N GLN A 33 11.42 4.87 4.95
CA GLN A 33 11.41 3.88 6.02
C GLN A 33 10.52 2.68 5.70
N HIS A 34 9.56 2.83 4.80
CA HIS A 34 8.67 1.74 4.36
C HIS A 34 8.97 1.30 2.93
N TYR A 35 9.39 2.22 2.07
CA TYR A 35 9.72 1.94 0.67
C TYR A 35 11.11 2.47 0.35
N PRO A 36 12.16 1.74 0.76
CA PRO A 36 13.54 2.20 0.50
C PRO A 36 13.94 2.22 -0.97
N SER A 37 13.22 1.49 -1.82
CA SER A 37 13.50 1.49 -3.25
C SER A 37 12.21 1.25 -4.04
N VAL A 38 12.01 2.07 -5.07
CA VAL A 38 10.87 1.95 -5.99
C VAL A 38 11.41 2.19 -7.40
N ARG A 39 11.16 1.24 -8.31
CA ARG A 39 11.61 1.34 -9.69
C ARG A 39 10.46 1.04 -10.64
N ILE A 40 10.10 2.01 -11.46
CA ILE A 40 9.00 1.87 -12.42
C ILE A 40 9.48 1.04 -13.62
N ARG A 41 8.72 0.00 -13.97
CA ARG A 41 9.00 -0.86 -15.11
C ARG A 41 8.17 -0.47 -16.32
N SER A 42 6.92 -0.10 -16.11
CA SER A 42 6.05 0.37 -17.19
C SER A 42 4.93 1.24 -16.65
N MET A 43 4.48 2.18 -17.47
CA MET A 43 3.33 3.03 -17.18
C MET A 43 2.49 3.12 -18.45
N ARG A 44 1.25 2.62 -18.39
CA ARG A 44 0.33 2.65 -19.54
C ARG A 44 -1.06 3.05 -19.05
N GLY A 45 -1.46 4.28 -19.34
CA GLY A 45 -2.74 4.80 -18.89
C GLY A 45 -2.83 4.76 -17.37
N ASN A 46 -3.85 4.08 -16.85
CA ASN A 46 -4.08 3.97 -15.41
C ASN A 46 -3.44 2.72 -14.79
N VAL A 47 -2.60 2.01 -15.54
CA VAL A 47 -1.95 0.78 -15.08
C VAL A 47 -0.44 0.94 -15.12
N SER A 48 0.22 0.66 -14.01
CA SER A 48 1.68 0.73 -13.90
C SER A 48 2.23 -0.53 -13.26
N VAL A 49 3.42 -0.95 -13.67
CA VAL A 49 4.14 -2.08 -13.07
C VAL A 49 5.41 -1.52 -12.43
N VAL A 50 5.61 -1.84 -11.15
CA VAL A 50 6.62 -1.23 -10.32
C VAL A 50 7.35 -2.30 -9.51
N GLU A 51 8.68 -2.22 -9.47
CA GLU A 51 9.47 -3.02 -8.53
C GLU A 51 9.58 -2.24 -7.24
N GLU A 52 9.20 -2.87 -6.13
CA GLU A 52 9.19 -2.21 -4.83
C GLU A 52 9.91 -3.05 -3.79
N HIS A 53 10.71 -2.36 -2.98
CA HIS A 53 11.22 -2.92 -1.73
C HIS A 53 10.32 -2.35 -0.63
N LEU A 54 9.55 -3.22 -0.01
CA LEU A 54 8.59 -2.83 1.04
C LEU A 54 9.04 -3.41 2.38
N ILE A 55 9.11 -2.56 3.39
CA ILE A 55 9.37 -3.00 4.76
C ILE A 55 8.05 -3.00 5.51
N LEU A 56 7.58 -4.20 5.85
CA LEU A 56 6.33 -4.41 6.58
C LEU A 56 6.67 -4.94 7.97
N GLY A 57 6.73 -4.02 8.95
CA GLY A 57 7.20 -4.36 10.29
C GLY A 57 8.68 -4.74 10.25
N ASP A 58 8.99 -5.97 10.64
CA ASP A 58 10.35 -6.52 10.62
C ASP A 58 10.63 -7.38 9.38
N ILE A 59 9.69 -7.42 8.44
CA ILE A 59 9.82 -8.22 7.22
C ILE A 59 10.13 -7.33 6.04
N GLU A 60 11.15 -7.69 5.26
CA GLU A 60 11.50 -7.02 4.02
C GLU A 60 10.97 -7.83 2.84
N LEU A 61 10.22 -7.17 1.97
CA LEU A 61 9.59 -7.79 0.81
C LEU A 61 10.12 -7.15 -0.46
N LEU A 62 10.52 -7.98 -1.42
CA LEU A 62 10.87 -7.55 -2.77
C LEU A 62 9.75 -8.00 -3.69
N ILE A 63 8.99 -7.06 -4.23
CA ILE A 63 7.79 -7.34 -4.98
C ILE A 63 7.77 -6.66 -6.33
N MET A 64 7.06 -7.29 -7.27
CA MET A 64 6.63 -6.66 -8.51
C MET A 64 5.16 -6.36 -8.34
N ALA A 65 4.80 -5.08 -8.28
CA ALA A 65 3.44 -4.65 -8.01
C ALA A 65 2.81 -3.98 -9.22
N LYS A 66 1.57 -4.35 -9.49
CA LYS A 66 0.75 -3.69 -10.50
C LYS A 66 -0.16 -2.70 -9.78
N HIS A 67 -0.03 -1.43 -10.12
CA HIS A 67 -0.88 -0.36 -9.58
C HIS A 67 -1.94 0.00 -10.62
N VAL A 68 -3.20 -0.05 -10.20
CA VAL A 68 -4.33 0.34 -11.04
C VAL A 68 -5.05 1.49 -10.34
N SER A 69 -5.16 2.63 -11.03
CA SER A 69 -5.73 3.84 -10.46
C SER A 69 -6.98 4.27 -11.21
N GLN A 70 -8.04 4.56 -10.46
CA GLN A 70 -9.25 5.23 -10.96
C GLN A 70 -9.40 6.53 -10.18
N LYS A 71 -8.79 7.58 -10.67
CA LYS A 71 -8.75 8.88 -9.99
C LYS A 71 -10.13 9.48 -9.84
N PRO A 72 -10.47 10.02 -8.69
CA PRO A 72 -9.77 9.99 -7.40
C PRO A 72 -10.41 8.98 -6.44
N ILE A 73 -10.98 7.90 -6.95
CA ILE A 73 -11.88 7.00 -6.23
C ILE A 73 -11.16 5.77 -5.69
N LEU A 74 -10.30 5.15 -6.51
CA LEU A 74 -9.80 3.81 -6.22
C LEU A 74 -8.34 3.66 -6.64
N HIS A 75 -7.53 3.07 -5.75
CA HIS A 75 -6.16 2.67 -6.03
C HIS A 75 -5.99 1.22 -5.59
N GLU A 76 -5.67 0.34 -6.53
CA GLU A 76 -5.44 -1.07 -6.26
C GLU A 76 -3.99 -1.42 -6.50
N ILE A 77 -3.44 -2.25 -5.61
CA ILE A 77 -2.08 -2.78 -5.71
C ILE A 77 -2.20 -4.29 -5.76
N ILE A 78 -1.72 -4.88 -6.84
CA ILE A 78 -1.76 -6.34 -7.03
C ILE A 78 -0.32 -6.82 -7.20
N VAL A 79 0.12 -7.72 -6.31
CA VAL A 79 1.47 -8.26 -6.38
C VAL A 79 1.50 -9.37 -7.41
N ILE A 80 2.21 -9.12 -8.53
CA ILE A 80 2.26 -10.03 -9.67
C ILE A 80 3.55 -10.85 -9.73
N GLY A 81 4.52 -10.53 -8.87
CA GLY A 81 5.79 -11.27 -8.84
C GLY A 81 6.55 -11.02 -7.55
N GLY A 82 7.55 -11.87 -7.30
CA GLY A 82 8.39 -11.76 -6.11
C GLY A 82 7.73 -12.29 -4.86
N ASP A 83 8.14 -11.72 -3.73
CA ASP A 83 7.58 -12.08 -2.43
C ASP A 83 6.09 -11.77 -2.38
N VAL A 84 5.35 -12.54 -1.65
CA VAL A 84 3.89 -12.40 -1.43
C VAL A 84 3.07 -12.28 -2.72
N LYS A 85 3.52 -12.92 -3.81
CA LYS A 85 2.80 -12.93 -5.08
C LYS A 85 1.35 -13.38 -4.89
N GLY A 86 0.42 -12.64 -5.50
CA GLY A 86 -1.02 -12.88 -5.38
C GLY A 86 -1.69 -12.02 -4.33
N SER A 87 -0.91 -11.28 -3.52
CA SER A 87 -1.45 -10.35 -2.55
C SER A 87 -2.12 -9.17 -3.25
N LYS A 88 -3.10 -8.59 -2.58
CA LYS A 88 -3.86 -7.46 -3.11
C LYS A 88 -4.16 -6.45 -2.01
N ILE A 89 -4.00 -5.19 -2.35
CA ILE A 89 -4.38 -4.07 -1.49
C ILE A 89 -5.35 -3.19 -2.28
N LYS A 90 -6.50 -2.91 -1.70
CA LYS A 90 -7.50 -2.04 -2.31
C LYS A 90 -7.72 -0.83 -1.42
N GLN A 91 -7.59 0.36 -2.00
CA GLN A 91 -7.76 1.63 -1.30
C GLN A 91 -8.88 2.41 -1.97
N GLU A 92 -9.99 2.60 -1.26
CA GLU A 92 -11.12 3.41 -1.74
C GLU A 92 -11.13 4.75 -1.03
N PHE A 93 -11.33 5.81 -1.79
CA PHE A 93 -11.31 7.19 -1.30
C PHE A 93 -12.72 7.77 -1.41
N ILE A 94 -13.35 7.96 -0.26
CA ILE A 94 -14.75 8.40 -0.18
C ILE A 94 -14.78 9.85 0.27
N GLU A 95 -15.44 10.69 -0.54
CA GLU A 95 -15.58 12.10 -0.22
C GLU A 95 -16.56 12.28 0.94
N LEU A 96 -16.11 13.02 1.96
CA LEU A 96 -16.94 13.41 3.09
C LEU A 96 -17.23 14.91 2.99
N GLU A 97 -18.21 15.37 3.76
CA GLU A 97 -18.50 16.80 3.83
C GLU A 97 -17.27 17.61 4.21
N LYS A 98 -16.47 17.08 5.16
CA LYS A 98 -15.21 17.73 5.59
C LYS A 98 -14.09 16.72 5.59
N GLY A 99 -13.55 16.42 4.41
CA GLY A 99 -12.40 15.53 4.31
C GLY A 99 -12.67 14.29 3.49
N THR A 100 -11.91 13.25 3.78
CA THR A 100 -11.92 12.00 3.02
C THR A 100 -11.86 10.81 3.96
N LYS A 101 -12.67 9.81 3.67
CA LYS A 101 -12.58 8.49 4.31
C LYS A 101 -11.85 7.55 3.37
N ILE A 102 -10.84 6.86 3.87
CA ILE A 102 -10.09 5.86 3.12
C ILE A 102 -10.45 4.50 3.68
N LEU A 103 -11.00 3.63 2.82
CA LEU A 103 -11.25 2.23 3.17
C LEU A 103 -10.18 1.38 2.53
N ILE A 104 -9.48 0.59 3.33
CA ILE A 104 -8.36 -0.22 2.87
C ILE A 104 -8.64 -1.69 3.16
N ASP A 105 -8.63 -2.52 2.11
CA ASP A 105 -8.74 -3.96 2.23
C ASP A 105 -7.42 -4.58 1.80
N VAL A 106 -6.86 -5.45 2.66
CA VAL A 106 -5.59 -6.11 2.41
C VAL A 106 -5.77 -7.62 2.47
N ASP A 107 -5.27 -8.30 1.43
CA ASP A 107 -5.24 -9.76 1.36
C ASP A 107 -3.79 -10.16 1.09
N LEU A 108 -3.09 -10.59 2.15
CA LEU A 108 -1.69 -11.00 2.03
C LEU A 108 -1.62 -12.51 1.81
N LYS A 109 -0.78 -12.91 0.84
CA LYS A 109 -0.56 -14.31 0.51
C LYS A 109 0.92 -14.65 0.65
N PHE A 110 1.22 -15.48 1.65
CA PHE A 110 2.57 -15.96 1.90
C PHE A 110 2.70 -17.37 1.34
N LYS A 111 3.83 -17.64 0.65
CA LYS A 111 4.11 -18.94 0.02
C LYS A 111 5.52 -19.40 0.34
N GLY A 112 5.73 -20.73 0.33
CA GLY A 112 7.05 -21.34 0.50
C GLY A 112 7.67 -21.04 1.85
N LYS A 113 8.96 -20.69 1.84
CA LYS A 113 9.73 -20.41 3.06
C LYS A 113 9.15 -19.25 3.86
N MET A 114 8.63 -18.25 3.17
CA MET A 114 8.02 -17.09 3.83
C MET A 114 6.75 -17.49 4.58
N LYS A 115 5.95 -18.39 4.04
CA LYS A 115 4.77 -18.91 4.71
C LYS A 115 5.15 -19.59 6.02
N ILE A 116 6.20 -20.43 5.98
CA ILE A 116 6.69 -21.12 7.17
C ILE A 116 7.21 -20.12 8.20
N SER A 117 8.02 -19.16 7.76
CA SER A 117 8.58 -18.12 8.61
C SER A 117 7.50 -17.34 9.34
N THR A 118 6.43 -16.97 8.64
CA THR A 118 5.34 -16.17 9.23
C THR A 118 4.41 -16.97 10.14
N MET A 119 4.37 -18.30 9.97
CA MET A 119 3.57 -19.15 10.85
C MET A 119 4.14 -19.25 12.27
N PHE A 120 5.45 -19.14 12.42
CA PHE A 120 6.12 -19.30 13.70
C PHE A 120 6.49 -17.98 14.37
N GLY A 121 6.31 -16.86 13.68
CA GLY A 121 6.56 -15.53 14.22
C GLY A 121 5.29 -14.88 14.76
N LYS A 122 5.46 -13.96 15.69
CA LYS A 122 4.36 -13.12 16.15
C LYS A 122 4.33 -11.86 15.27
N HIS A 123 3.52 -11.91 14.23
CA HIS A 123 3.39 -10.80 13.29
C HIS A 123 1.99 -10.22 13.36
N ASP A 124 1.90 -8.93 13.58
CA ASP A 124 0.64 -8.19 13.48
C ASP A 124 0.69 -7.34 12.21
N PHE A 125 0.37 -7.98 11.09
CA PHE A 125 0.45 -7.34 9.77
C PHE A 125 -0.53 -6.18 9.64
N LYS A 126 -1.67 -6.25 10.31
CA LYS A 126 -2.63 -5.15 10.32
C LYS A 126 -2.02 -3.91 10.98
N GLN A 127 -1.40 -4.09 12.13
CA GLN A 127 -0.73 -3.00 12.84
C GLN A 127 0.46 -2.46 12.04
N ASP A 128 1.24 -3.35 11.43
CA ASP A 128 2.40 -2.96 10.62
C ASP A 128 1.97 -2.13 9.42
N TYR A 129 0.92 -2.55 8.73
CA TYR A 129 0.41 -1.79 7.59
C TYR A 129 -0.25 -0.49 8.04
N ASP A 130 -0.90 -0.49 9.20
CA ASP A 130 -1.52 0.70 9.77
C ASP A 130 -0.48 1.81 10.01
N LYS A 131 0.72 1.44 10.42
CA LYS A 131 1.83 2.41 10.60
C LYS A 131 2.21 3.06 9.27
N ILE A 132 2.24 2.28 8.19
CA ILE A 132 2.51 2.81 6.85
C ILE A 132 1.43 3.82 6.48
N LEU A 133 0.17 3.48 6.69
CA LEU A 133 -0.95 4.37 6.40
C LEU A 133 -0.89 5.64 7.23
N ASP A 134 -0.52 5.54 8.50
CA ASP A 134 -0.39 6.71 9.37
C ASP A 134 0.68 7.67 8.86
N ASP A 135 1.77 7.16 8.32
CA ASP A 135 2.83 8.01 7.75
C ASP A 135 2.33 8.72 6.48
N PHE A 136 1.54 8.06 5.65
CA PHE A 136 0.86 8.72 4.53
C PHE A 136 -0.09 9.83 5.02
N VAL A 137 -0.87 9.53 6.07
CA VAL A 137 -1.83 10.50 6.63
C VAL A 137 -1.11 11.73 7.19
N LYS A 138 0.04 11.55 7.82
CA LYS A 138 0.85 12.67 8.31
C LYS A 138 1.28 13.61 7.19
N LEU A 139 1.60 13.07 6.03
CA LEU A 139 1.95 13.88 4.86
C LEU A 139 0.77 14.72 4.38
N ALA A 140 -0.44 14.17 4.48
CA ALA A 140 -1.65 14.89 4.07
C ALA A 140 -1.97 16.07 5.00
N LYS A 141 -1.55 16.03 6.25
CA LYS A 141 -1.82 17.10 7.23
C LYS A 141 -0.88 18.30 7.10
N ASN A 142 0.16 18.17 6.33
CA ASN A 142 1.14 19.26 6.11
C ASN A 142 0.81 20.04 4.83
#